data_2bb4b88c4e1308697bb960f595314077
#
_entry.id   2bb4b88c4e1308697bb960f595314077
#
_cell.length_a   1.000
_cell.length_b   1.000
_cell.length_c   1.000
_cell.angle_alpha   90.00
_cell.angle_beta   90.00
_cell.angle_gamma   90.00
#
_symmetry.space_group_name_H-M   'P 1'
#
loop_
_entity.id
_entity.type
_entity.pdbx_description
1 polymer ?
#
loop_
_entity_poly.entity_id
_entity_poly.type
_entity_poly.pdbx_seq_one_letter_code
_entity_poly.pdbx_strand_id
1 'polypeptide(L)'
;PILGGIPEIYPGQTLVLAYDSTPEATLSVNGYAYPFIDPALLQSTVPYLTYLTPFTYGFTPDGTLVELDDEALLAAARQGGAAPLMHLSTLTEEGGFSNELAHLALTQPAVQDTLVDNLEAMLVQKGYRGLDVDFEYVYAEDAGAYAAFLGRLTERLNPLGYPVIAALAPKIAADQPGTLYEGHDFAAIGAAVNQVLLMTYEWGYTYGP
;
A
#
# COMPACT_ATOMS: atom_id res chain seq x y z
N PRO A 1 -24.85 21.18 5.76
CA PRO A 1 -26.22 21.49 6.20
C PRO A 1 -26.92 20.23 6.70
N ILE A 2 -27.48 20.26 7.89
CA ILE A 2 -28.12 19.12 8.58
C ILE A 2 -29.27 18.50 7.77
N LEU A 3 -29.85 19.25 6.87
CA LEU A 3 -30.99 18.83 6.05
C LEU A 3 -30.66 18.59 4.56
N GLY A 4 -29.37 18.49 4.18
CA GLY A 4 -28.98 18.26 2.78
C GLY A 4 -29.54 19.31 1.79
N GLY A 5 -29.85 20.51 2.26
CA GLY A 5 -30.43 21.59 1.46
C GLY A 5 -31.95 21.54 1.32
N ILE A 6 -32.65 20.57 1.92
CA ILE A 6 -34.10 20.48 1.94
C ILE A 6 -34.61 21.14 3.25
N PRO A 7 -35.42 22.19 3.18
CA PRO A 7 -35.88 22.90 4.39
C PRO A 7 -37.02 22.20 5.14
N GLU A 8 -37.51 21.08 4.61
CA GLU A 8 -38.66 20.36 5.15
C GLU A 8 -38.22 19.13 5.93
N ILE A 9 -38.93 18.85 7.02
CA ILE A 9 -38.74 17.64 7.83
C ILE A 9 -40.04 16.83 7.82
N TYR A 10 -39.92 15.52 7.86
CA TYR A 10 -41.05 14.58 7.77
C TYR A 10 -41.08 13.66 9.00
N PRO A 11 -42.31 13.21 9.42
CA PRO A 11 -42.43 12.23 10.48
C PRO A 11 -41.63 10.96 10.17
N GLY A 12 -40.80 10.51 11.13
CA GLY A 12 -39.92 9.36 10.98
C GLY A 12 -38.54 9.69 10.41
N GLN A 13 -38.25 10.92 10.02
CA GLN A 13 -36.92 11.35 9.61
C GLN A 13 -36.00 11.46 10.81
N THR A 14 -34.81 10.87 10.68
CA THR A 14 -33.72 11.03 11.67
C THR A 14 -32.97 12.32 11.40
N LEU A 15 -32.88 13.17 12.40
CA LEU A 15 -32.12 14.43 12.34
C LEU A 15 -30.87 14.31 13.22
N VAL A 16 -29.72 14.66 12.68
CA VAL A 16 -28.51 14.84 13.47
C VAL A 16 -28.51 16.21 14.08
N LEU A 17 -28.61 16.29 15.41
CA LEU A 17 -28.66 17.55 16.17
C LEU A 17 -27.26 18.03 16.55
N ALA A 18 -26.37 17.08 16.86
CA ALA A 18 -24.98 17.33 17.21
C ALA A 18 -24.16 16.06 17.01
N TYR A 19 -22.86 16.23 16.84
CA TYR A 19 -21.90 15.13 16.92
C TYR A 19 -21.21 15.23 18.27
N ASP A 20 -20.97 14.08 18.92
CA ASP A 20 -20.00 14.01 19.99
C ASP A 20 -18.61 14.20 19.38
N SER A 21 -17.92 15.25 19.80
CA SER A 21 -16.58 15.58 19.33
C SER A 21 -15.48 14.99 20.22
N THR A 22 -15.86 14.22 21.24
CA THR A 22 -14.88 13.51 22.09
C THR A 22 -14.19 12.44 21.25
N PRO A 23 -12.84 12.48 21.11
CA PRO A 23 -12.14 11.46 20.35
C PRO A 23 -12.30 10.07 21.01
N GLU A 24 -12.84 9.12 20.27
CA GLU A 24 -13.01 7.75 20.77
C GLU A 24 -11.73 6.92 20.59
N ALA A 25 -10.90 7.27 19.58
CA ALA A 25 -9.65 6.58 19.28
C ALA A 25 -8.72 7.44 18.44
N THR A 26 -7.46 7.01 18.36
CA THR A 26 -6.49 7.51 17.40
C THR A 26 -6.43 6.56 16.21
N LEU A 27 -6.57 7.08 15.00
CA LEU A 27 -6.47 6.33 13.76
C LEU A 27 -5.13 6.57 13.08
N SER A 28 -4.56 5.51 12.48
CA SER A 28 -3.49 5.65 11.51
C SER A 28 -4.10 5.86 10.13
N VAL A 29 -3.62 6.88 9.42
CA VAL A 29 -4.08 7.22 8.07
C VAL A 29 -2.88 7.15 7.13
N ASN A 30 -2.97 6.31 6.09
CA ASN A 30 -1.98 6.22 5.03
C ASN A 30 -2.52 6.85 3.74
N GLY A 31 -1.72 7.67 3.08
CA GLY A 31 -2.04 8.26 1.78
C GLY A 31 -1.01 7.84 0.73
N TYR A 32 -1.47 7.28 -0.39
CA TYR A 32 -0.64 7.07 -1.57
C TYR A 32 -0.57 8.35 -2.39
N ALA A 33 0.61 8.64 -2.93
CA ALA A 33 0.80 9.81 -3.79
C ALA A 33 1.75 9.50 -4.95
N TYR A 34 1.35 9.91 -6.16
CA TYR A 34 2.26 9.93 -7.30
C TYR A 34 3.25 11.10 -7.20
N PRO A 35 4.48 10.99 -7.75
CA PRO A 35 5.44 12.08 -7.79
C PRO A 35 4.94 13.38 -8.43
N PHE A 36 3.98 13.27 -9.34
CA PHE A 36 3.37 14.40 -10.05
C PHE A 36 2.11 14.99 -9.39
N ILE A 37 1.84 14.61 -8.11
CA ILE A 37 0.72 15.20 -7.34
C ILE A 37 0.85 16.73 -7.27
N ASP A 38 -0.28 17.44 -7.28
CA ASP A 38 -0.30 18.87 -7.06
C ASP A 38 0.34 19.22 -5.69
N PRO A 39 1.38 20.09 -5.67
CA PRO A 39 2.11 20.41 -4.43
C PRO A 39 1.22 21.05 -3.35
N ALA A 40 0.20 21.85 -3.74
CA ALA A 40 -0.67 22.49 -2.77
C ALA A 40 -1.62 21.47 -2.13
N LEU A 41 -2.12 20.50 -2.93
CA LEU A 41 -2.88 19.37 -2.43
C LEU A 41 -2.04 18.53 -1.47
N LEU A 42 -0.82 18.18 -1.84
CA LEU A 42 0.11 17.43 -1.00
C LEU A 42 0.33 18.12 0.36
N GLN A 43 0.72 19.40 0.33
CA GLN A 43 0.98 20.19 1.55
C GLN A 43 -0.25 20.32 2.45
N SER A 44 -1.44 20.44 1.87
CA SER A 44 -2.68 20.53 2.65
C SER A 44 -3.14 19.20 3.26
N THR A 45 -2.71 18.07 2.68
CA THR A 45 -3.12 16.72 3.09
C THR A 45 -2.17 16.08 4.10
N VAL A 46 -0.85 16.23 3.90
CA VAL A 46 0.17 15.56 4.72
C VAL A 46 -0.01 15.74 6.23
N PRO A 47 -0.42 16.91 6.76
CA PRO A 47 -0.62 17.08 8.20
C PRO A 47 -1.67 16.17 8.84
N TYR A 48 -2.53 15.55 8.03
CA TYR A 48 -3.57 14.61 8.48
C TYR A 48 -3.18 13.15 8.32
N LEU A 49 -1.99 12.88 7.76
CA LEU A 49 -1.49 11.53 7.51
C LEU A 49 -0.58 11.06 8.65
N THR A 50 -0.68 9.77 8.97
CA THR A 50 0.33 9.03 9.75
C THR A 50 1.46 8.59 8.83
N TYR A 51 1.08 8.08 7.63
CA TYR A 51 1.99 7.61 6.61
C TYR A 51 1.73 8.29 5.28
N LEU A 52 2.81 8.58 4.55
CA LEU A 52 2.77 8.96 3.15
C LEU A 52 3.53 7.91 2.35
N THR A 53 2.88 7.31 1.36
CA THR A 53 3.44 6.24 0.54
C THR A 53 3.61 6.72 -0.91
N PRO A 54 4.84 7.10 -1.33
CA PRO A 54 5.13 7.41 -2.73
C PRO A 54 4.92 6.20 -3.62
N PHE A 55 4.11 6.32 -4.66
CA PHE A 55 3.77 5.25 -5.59
C PHE A 55 4.59 5.43 -6.87
N THR A 56 5.41 4.49 -7.32
CA THR A 56 5.85 3.21 -6.77
C THR A 56 7.28 2.92 -7.23
N TYR A 57 8.06 2.20 -6.44
CA TYR A 57 9.28 1.55 -6.92
C TYR A 57 8.89 0.27 -7.68
N GLY A 58 9.49 0.09 -8.84
CA GLY A 58 9.52 -1.18 -9.53
C GLY A 58 10.85 -1.91 -9.31
N PHE A 59 11.03 -3.03 -10.00
CA PHE A 59 12.30 -3.73 -10.08
C PHE A 59 12.44 -4.47 -11.40
N THR A 60 13.68 -4.76 -11.77
CA THR A 60 14.05 -5.49 -12.99
C THR A 60 14.15 -7.00 -12.72
N PRO A 61 14.17 -7.85 -13.77
CA PRO A 61 14.26 -9.31 -13.61
C PRO A 61 15.47 -9.82 -12.83
N ASP A 62 16.50 -9.01 -12.62
CA ASP A 62 17.66 -9.34 -11.80
C ASP A 62 17.56 -8.84 -10.34
N GLY A 63 16.45 -8.21 -9.96
CA GLY A 63 16.22 -7.69 -8.61
C GLY A 63 16.75 -6.28 -8.37
N THR A 64 17.25 -5.59 -9.40
CA THR A 64 17.65 -4.18 -9.29
C THR A 64 16.40 -3.29 -9.20
N LEU A 65 16.40 -2.32 -8.27
CA LEU A 65 15.28 -1.39 -8.14
C LEU A 65 15.21 -0.40 -9.30
N VAL A 66 14.01 -0.15 -9.79
CA VAL A 66 13.69 0.99 -10.65
C VAL A 66 13.33 2.14 -9.73
N GLU A 67 14.18 3.16 -9.69
CA GLU A 67 14.03 4.28 -8.77
C GLU A 67 12.81 5.15 -9.09
N LEU A 68 12.26 5.72 -8.03
CA LEU A 68 11.16 6.68 -8.08
C LEU A 68 11.70 8.09 -7.79
N ASP A 69 11.22 9.09 -8.50
CA ASP A 69 11.43 10.51 -8.18
C ASP A 69 10.53 10.93 -7.00
N ASP A 70 10.95 10.58 -5.81
CA ASP A 70 10.17 10.71 -4.57
C ASP A 70 10.64 11.84 -3.64
N GLU A 71 11.68 12.58 -4.01
CA GLU A 71 12.32 13.57 -3.12
C GLU A 71 11.34 14.61 -2.59
N ALA A 72 10.45 15.12 -3.46
CA ALA A 72 9.44 16.12 -3.07
C ALA A 72 8.43 15.52 -2.07
N LEU A 73 8.02 14.27 -2.26
CA LEU A 73 7.10 13.56 -1.37
C LEU A 73 7.74 13.29 -0.01
N LEU A 74 8.98 12.83 0.00
CA LEU A 74 9.75 12.60 1.23
C LEU A 74 9.98 13.89 2.02
N ALA A 75 10.27 14.99 1.32
CA ALA A 75 10.42 16.31 1.95
C ALA A 75 9.10 16.77 2.58
N ALA A 76 7.98 16.63 1.85
CA ALA A 76 6.65 16.97 2.36
C ALA A 76 6.26 16.11 3.57
N ALA A 77 6.49 14.80 3.52
CA ALA A 77 6.24 13.91 4.65
C ALA A 77 6.98 14.35 5.90
N ARG A 78 8.28 14.62 5.79
CA ARG A 78 9.11 15.08 6.92
C ARG A 78 8.63 16.41 7.49
N GLN A 79 8.26 17.37 6.63
CA GLN A 79 7.77 18.69 7.03
C GLN A 79 6.40 18.61 7.70
N GLY A 80 5.51 17.78 7.20
CA GLY A 80 4.14 17.62 7.70
C GLY A 80 4.02 16.63 8.86
N GLY A 81 5.10 15.93 9.23
CA GLY A 81 5.12 14.97 10.35
C GLY A 81 4.60 13.58 10.01
N ALA A 82 4.36 13.26 8.74
CA ALA A 82 4.01 11.92 8.28
C ALA A 82 5.27 11.05 8.13
N ALA A 83 5.15 9.75 8.42
CA ALA A 83 6.22 8.79 8.21
C ALA A 83 6.17 8.28 6.76
N PRO A 84 7.24 8.41 5.95
CA PRO A 84 7.23 7.90 4.59
C PRO A 84 7.37 6.37 4.58
N LEU A 85 6.51 5.67 3.82
CA LEU A 85 6.64 4.24 3.53
C LEU A 85 7.14 4.06 2.10
N MET A 86 8.10 3.15 1.91
CA MET A 86 8.54 2.75 0.58
C MET A 86 7.50 1.80 -0.01
N HIS A 87 7.05 2.06 -1.22
CA HIS A 87 6.12 1.20 -1.94
C HIS A 87 6.85 0.40 -3.00
N LEU A 88 6.69 -0.92 -2.98
CA LEU A 88 7.25 -1.85 -3.96
C LEU A 88 6.12 -2.54 -4.70
N SER A 89 6.13 -2.46 -6.02
CA SER A 89 5.17 -3.17 -6.86
C SER A 89 5.83 -3.87 -8.05
N THR A 90 5.06 -4.69 -8.74
CA THR A 90 5.44 -5.30 -10.02
C THR A 90 4.98 -4.48 -11.22
N LEU A 91 4.71 -3.18 -11.02
CA LEU A 91 4.32 -2.27 -12.08
C LEU A 91 5.48 -2.09 -13.06
N THR A 92 5.22 -2.31 -14.35
CA THR A 92 6.19 -2.14 -15.42
C THR A 92 6.13 -0.73 -16.02
N GLU A 93 7.14 -0.37 -16.82
CA GLU A 93 7.15 0.92 -17.55
C GLU A 93 6.00 1.05 -18.55
N GLU A 94 5.44 -0.08 -19.02
CA GLU A 94 4.28 -0.13 -19.90
C GLU A 94 2.96 0.12 -19.15
N GLY A 95 3.00 0.25 -17.84
CA GLY A 95 1.86 0.63 -17.00
C GLY A 95 0.96 -0.54 -16.57
N GLY A 96 1.48 -1.76 -16.58
CA GLY A 96 0.79 -2.96 -16.10
C GLY A 96 1.54 -3.66 -14.98
N PHE A 97 0.83 -4.30 -14.05
CA PHE A 97 1.45 -5.20 -13.07
C PHE A 97 1.82 -6.53 -13.74
N SER A 98 3.05 -6.99 -13.51
CA SER A 98 3.59 -8.20 -14.12
C SER A 98 3.62 -9.37 -13.14
N ASN A 99 2.81 -10.39 -13.40
CA ASN A 99 2.87 -11.65 -12.68
C ASN A 99 4.13 -12.46 -12.98
N GLU A 100 4.74 -12.30 -14.17
CA GLU A 100 6.01 -12.93 -14.50
C GLU A 100 7.14 -12.34 -13.67
N LEU A 101 7.18 -11.03 -13.47
CA LEU A 101 8.15 -10.36 -12.61
C LEU A 101 7.99 -10.79 -11.17
N ALA A 102 6.74 -10.89 -10.66
CA ALA A 102 6.46 -11.47 -9.37
C ALA A 102 7.01 -12.88 -9.24
N HIS A 103 6.70 -13.76 -10.22
CA HIS A 103 7.18 -15.14 -10.24
C HIS A 103 8.70 -15.24 -10.14
N LEU A 104 9.43 -14.43 -10.91
CA LEU A 104 10.89 -14.39 -10.85
C LEU A 104 11.40 -14.03 -9.45
N ALA A 105 10.88 -12.97 -8.84
CA ALA A 105 11.26 -12.53 -7.50
C ALA A 105 10.91 -13.56 -6.42
N LEU A 106 9.83 -14.32 -6.61
CA LEU A 106 9.34 -15.29 -5.63
C LEU A 106 10.04 -16.66 -5.76
N THR A 107 10.51 -17.04 -6.95
CA THR A 107 11.02 -18.39 -7.24
C THR A 107 12.53 -18.47 -7.50
N GLN A 108 13.18 -17.33 -7.81
CA GLN A 108 14.60 -17.29 -8.09
C GLN A 108 15.40 -16.73 -6.90
N PRO A 109 16.12 -17.56 -6.12
CA PRO A 109 16.79 -17.10 -4.90
C PRO A 109 17.77 -15.93 -5.13
N ALA A 110 18.52 -15.93 -6.22
CA ALA A 110 19.48 -14.87 -6.51
C ALA A 110 18.79 -13.52 -6.78
N VAL A 111 17.66 -13.52 -7.48
CA VAL A 111 16.84 -12.32 -7.72
C VAL A 111 16.27 -11.81 -6.42
N GLN A 112 15.72 -12.72 -5.61
CA GLN A 112 15.15 -12.38 -4.31
C GLN A 112 16.20 -11.81 -3.35
N ASP A 113 17.42 -12.39 -3.31
CA ASP A 113 18.53 -11.89 -2.49
C ASP A 113 18.90 -10.46 -2.89
N THR A 114 19.09 -10.23 -4.19
CA THR A 114 19.41 -8.90 -4.72
C THR A 114 18.31 -7.90 -4.38
N LEU A 115 17.04 -8.26 -4.57
CA LEU A 115 15.91 -7.38 -4.30
C LEU A 115 15.82 -7.01 -2.81
N VAL A 116 15.96 -7.99 -1.91
CA VAL A 116 15.92 -7.76 -0.45
C VAL A 116 17.05 -6.83 0.00
N ASP A 117 18.27 -7.04 -0.48
CA ASP A 117 19.41 -6.20 -0.14
C ASP A 117 19.26 -4.77 -0.68
N ASN A 118 18.73 -4.60 -1.88
CA ASN A 118 18.46 -3.29 -2.47
C ASN A 118 17.34 -2.55 -1.74
N LEU A 119 16.28 -3.24 -1.32
CA LEU A 119 15.19 -2.66 -0.53
C LEU A 119 15.71 -2.15 0.81
N GLU A 120 16.48 -2.94 1.55
CA GLU A 120 17.07 -2.51 2.82
C GLU A 120 17.97 -1.29 2.62
N ALA A 121 18.85 -1.31 1.62
CA ALA A 121 19.74 -0.19 1.32
C ALA A 121 18.94 1.10 0.99
N MET A 122 17.89 1.00 0.19
CA MET A 122 17.06 2.13 -0.20
C MET A 122 16.27 2.70 0.97
N LEU A 123 15.70 1.84 1.83
CA LEU A 123 15.01 2.27 3.05
C LEU A 123 15.93 3.12 3.94
N VAL A 124 17.17 2.67 4.14
CA VAL A 124 18.17 3.39 4.93
C VAL A 124 18.60 4.68 4.23
N GLN A 125 18.96 4.61 2.95
CA GLN A 125 19.50 5.73 2.18
C GLN A 125 18.52 6.90 2.12
N LYS A 126 17.25 6.64 1.83
CA LYS A 126 16.22 7.69 1.67
C LYS A 126 15.48 8.01 2.97
N GLY A 127 15.70 7.22 4.02
CA GLY A 127 15.09 7.46 5.34
C GLY A 127 13.61 7.15 5.39
N TYR A 128 13.19 6.14 4.66
CA TYR A 128 11.86 5.54 4.79
C TYR A 128 11.64 4.95 6.18
N ARG A 129 10.40 4.69 6.56
CA ARG A 129 10.00 4.20 7.88
C ARG A 129 9.34 2.83 7.86
N GLY A 130 9.25 2.22 6.70
CA GLY A 130 8.69 0.88 6.49
C GLY A 130 8.54 0.59 5.01
N LEU A 131 8.15 -0.63 4.71
CA LEU A 131 7.95 -1.16 3.36
C LEU A 131 6.51 -1.58 3.16
N ASP A 132 5.91 -1.17 2.06
CA ASP A 132 4.59 -1.57 1.59
C ASP A 132 4.75 -2.36 0.29
N VAL A 133 4.33 -3.62 0.27
CA VAL A 133 4.50 -4.54 -0.86
C VAL A 133 3.16 -4.77 -1.54
N ASP A 134 3.10 -4.44 -2.82
CA ASP A 134 1.90 -4.49 -3.65
C ASP A 134 2.14 -5.33 -4.92
N PHE A 135 2.10 -6.65 -4.76
CA PHE A 135 2.15 -7.59 -5.87
C PHE A 135 0.73 -8.02 -6.20
N GLU A 136 0.07 -7.26 -7.08
CA GLU A 136 -1.36 -7.48 -7.36
C GLU A 136 -1.64 -8.80 -8.10
N TYR A 137 -0.81 -9.13 -9.08
CA TYR A 137 -0.98 -10.33 -9.91
C TYR A 137 0.10 -11.36 -9.58
N VAL A 138 -0.24 -12.29 -8.70
CA VAL A 138 0.62 -13.42 -8.31
C VAL A 138 -0.01 -14.71 -8.86
N TYR A 139 0.79 -15.57 -9.47
CA TYR A 139 0.29 -16.87 -9.93
C TYR A 139 -0.22 -17.72 -8.76
N ALA A 140 -1.27 -18.51 -8.98
CA ALA A 140 -1.85 -19.35 -7.93
C ALA A 140 -0.84 -20.32 -7.31
N GLU A 141 0.06 -20.88 -8.12
CA GLU A 141 1.15 -21.75 -7.68
C GLU A 141 2.20 -21.04 -6.80
N ASP A 142 2.29 -19.73 -6.90
CA ASP A 142 3.27 -18.91 -6.15
C ASP A 142 2.72 -18.39 -4.82
N ALA A 143 1.46 -18.68 -4.46
CA ALA A 143 0.84 -18.14 -3.26
C ALA A 143 1.65 -18.41 -1.97
N GLY A 144 2.18 -19.64 -1.83
CA GLY A 144 3.06 -19.99 -0.72
C GLY A 144 4.41 -19.29 -0.76
N ALA A 145 4.98 -19.10 -1.96
CA ALA A 145 6.24 -18.39 -2.15
C ALA A 145 6.09 -16.89 -1.84
N TYR A 146 4.94 -16.30 -2.18
CA TYR A 146 4.66 -14.90 -1.84
C TYR A 146 4.57 -14.67 -0.33
N ALA A 147 3.82 -15.49 0.40
CA ALA A 147 3.77 -15.40 1.86
C ALA A 147 5.15 -15.62 2.49
N ALA A 148 5.96 -16.57 1.97
CA ALA A 148 7.32 -16.80 2.44
C ALA A 148 8.25 -15.60 2.16
N PHE A 149 8.15 -14.97 0.99
CA PHE A 149 8.89 -13.76 0.66
C PHE A 149 8.55 -12.59 1.59
N LEU A 150 7.28 -12.37 1.87
CA LEU A 150 6.84 -11.36 2.83
C LEU A 150 7.36 -11.64 4.25
N GLY A 151 7.34 -12.91 4.67
CA GLY A 151 7.92 -13.34 5.95
C GLY A 151 9.43 -13.06 6.02
N ARG A 152 10.15 -13.37 4.95
CA ARG A 152 11.59 -13.06 4.83
C ARG A 152 11.87 -11.55 4.93
N LEU A 153 11.08 -10.70 4.26
CA LEU A 153 11.19 -9.26 4.38
C LEU A 153 10.94 -8.79 5.82
N THR A 154 9.93 -9.35 6.47
CA THR A 154 9.59 -9.02 7.86
C THR A 154 10.71 -9.42 8.82
N GLU A 155 11.26 -10.63 8.68
CA GLU A 155 12.39 -11.11 9.48
C GLU A 155 13.65 -10.25 9.29
N ARG A 156 13.89 -9.78 8.08
CA ARG A 156 15.05 -8.93 7.75
C ARG A 156 14.89 -7.49 8.23
N LEU A 157 13.70 -6.91 8.07
CA LEU A 157 13.48 -5.47 8.25
C LEU A 157 13.00 -5.07 9.65
N ASN A 158 12.24 -5.93 10.34
CA ASN A 158 11.73 -5.61 11.68
C ASN A 158 12.82 -5.37 12.73
N PRO A 159 13.94 -6.14 12.78
CA PRO A 159 15.03 -5.84 13.71
C PRO A 159 15.66 -4.45 13.51
N LEU A 160 15.53 -3.89 12.30
CA LEU A 160 15.99 -2.55 11.95
C LEU A 160 14.93 -1.47 12.21
N GLY A 161 13.73 -1.85 12.68
CA GLY A 161 12.64 -0.95 12.99
C GLY A 161 11.73 -0.60 11.79
N TYR A 162 11.82 -1.34 10.69
CA TYR A 162 10.98 -1.16 9.51
C TYR A 162 9.84 -2.17 9.50
N PRO A 163 8.58 -1.75 9.71
CA PRO A 163 7.43 -2.63 9.50
C PRO A 163 7.25 -2.94 8.01
N VAL A 164 6.70 -4.14 7.75
CA VAL A 164 6.30 -4.60 6.42
C VAL A 164 4.78 -4.66 6.35
N ILE A 165 4.23 -4.06 5.30
CA ILE A 165 2.81 -4.02 4.99
C ILE A 165 2.60 -4.77 3.67
N ALA A 166 1.48 -5.45 3.50
CA ALA A 166 1.08 -6.02 2.22
C ALA A 166 -0.25 -5.42 1.76
N ALA A 167 -0.29 -4.89 0.54
CA ALA A 167 -1.52 -4.47 -0.10
C ALA A 167 -2.21 -5.67 -0.77
N LEU A 168 -3.52 -5.82 -0.55
CA LEU A 168 -4.30 -6.97 -1.02
C LEU A 168 -5.63 -6.53 -1.60
N ALA A 169 -6.01 -7.08 -2.75
CA ALA A 169 -7.36 -6.94 -3.28
C ALA A 169 -8.38 -7.64 -2.35
N PRO A 170 -9.54 -7.04 -2.08
CA PRO A 170 -10.52 -7.61 -1.16
C PRO A 170 -11.16 -8.88 -1.73
N LYS A 171 -11.22 -9.93 -0.91
CA LYS A 171 -11.91 -11.20 -1.25
C LYS A 171 -13.22 -11.32 -0.49
N ILE A 172 -14.19 -11.97 -1.13
CA ILE A 172 -15.47 -12.37 -0.48
C ILE A 172 -15.47 -13.84 -0.04
N ALA A 173 -14.50 -14.64 -0.52
CA ALA A 173 -14.29 -16.04 -0.14
C ALA A 173 -12.81 -16.40 -0.23
N ALA A 174 -12.35 -17.36 0.57
CA ALA A 174 -10.95 -17.78 0.60
C ALA A 174 -10.49 -18.38 -0.75
N ASP A 175 -11.38 -19.07 -1.44
CA ASP A 175 -11.19 -19.74 -2.72
C ASP A 175 -11.72 -18.92 -3.92
N GLN A 176 -11.83 -17.60 -3.76
CA GLN A 176 -12.27 -16.71 -4.84
C GLN A 176 -11.37 -16.87 -6.06
N PRO A 177 -11.95 -17.22 -7.24
CA PRO A 177 -11.17 -17.40 -8.46
C PRO A 177 -10.75 -16.06 -9.08
N GLY A 178 -9.64 -16.08 -9.81
CA GLY A 178 -9.13 -14.96 -10.58
C GLY A 178 -7.68 -14.62 -10.24
N THR A 179 -6.97 -14.08 -11.23
CA THR A 179 -5.52 -13.79 -11.16
C THR A 179 -5.15 -12.77 -10.08
N LEU A 180 -6.10 -11.91 -9.70
CA LEU A 180 -5.92 -10.94 -8.62
C LEU A 180 -6.09 -11.57 -7.21
N TYR A 181 -6.58 -12.81 -7.13
CA TYR A 181 -6.99 -13.41 -5.87
C TYR A 181 -6.28 -14.72 -5.53
N GLU A 182 -6.10 -15.62 -6.50
CA GLU A 182 -5.65 -16.99 -6.26
C GLU A 182 -4.24 -17.07 -5.70
N GLY A 183 -3.35 -16.14 -6.10
CA GLY A 183 -1.99 -16.03 -5.60
C GLY A 183 -1.86 -15.42 -4.19
N HIS A 184 -2.97 -15.04 -3.55
CA HIS A 184 -2.96 -14.37 -2.25
C HIS A 184 -3.63 -15.21 -1.17
N ASP A 185 -2.85 -15.95 -0.40
CA ASP A 185 -3.33 -16.62 0.82
C ASP A 185 -3.38 -15.61 1.97
N PHE A 186 -4.57 -15.08 2.26
CA PHE A 186 -4.76 -14.05 3.29
C PHE A 186 -4.31 -14.49 4.68
N ALA A 187 -4.50 -15.76 5.03
CA ALA A 187 -4.10 -16.28 6.33
C ALA A 187 -2.58 -16.35 6.44
N ALA A 188 -1.90 -16.87 5.42
CA ALA A 188 -0.44 -16.96 5.38
C ALA A 188 0.21 -15.56 5.30
N ILE A 189 -0.32 -14.66 4.47
CA ILE A 189 0.17 -13.29 4.35
C ILE A 189 -0.02 -12.53 5.66
N GLY A 190 -1.23 -12.59 6.26
CA GLY A 190 -1.50 -11.91 7.53
C GLY A 190 -0.64 -12.41 8.70
N ALA A 191 -0.18 -13.66 8.65
CA ALA A 191 0.78 -14.19 9.62
C ALA A 191 2.24 -13.74 9.35
N ALA A 192 2.54 -13.37 8.11
CA ALA A 192 3.90 -13.03 7.66
C ALA A 192 4.25 -11.54 7.82
N VAL A 193 3.27 -10.63 7.81
CA VAL A 193 3.50 -9.17 7.80
C VAL A 193 3.01 -8.50 9.08
N ASN A 194 3.42 -7.23 9.28
CA ASN A 194 2.97 -6.45 10.43
C ASN A 194 1.56 -5.88 10.25
N GLN A 195 1.19 -5.54 9.01
CA GLN A 195 -0.11 -4.95 8.66
C GLN A 195 -0.52 -5.39 7.26
N VAL A 196 -1.82 -5.37 7.01
CA VAL A 196 -2.40 -5.59 5.68
C VAL A 196 -3.24 -4.36 5.34
N LEU A 197 -3.05 -3.85 4.11
CA LEU A 197 -3.93 -2.87 3.51
C LEU A 197 -4.89 -3.61 2.58
N LEU A 198 -6.19 -3.54 2.87
CA LEU A 198 -7.21 -4.05 1.96
C LEU A 198 -7.64 -2.94 1.02
N MET A 199 -7.48 -3.15 -0.29
CA MET A 199 -7.82 -2.19 -1.33
C MET A 199 -9.33 -2.15 -1.57
N THR A 200 -10.09 -1.69 -0.56
CA THR A 200 -11.57 -1.62 -0.58
C THR A 200 -12.09 -0.31 -1.17
N TYR A 201 -11.40 0.24 -2.13
CA TYR A 201 -11.73 1.44 -2.89
C TYR A 201 -12.02 1.08 -4.36
N GLU A 202 -12.04 2.04 -5.27
CA GLU A 202 -12.43 1.85 -6.68
C GLU A 202 -13.87 1.35 -6.81
N TRP A 203 -14.77 1.94 -6.02
CA TRP A 203 -16.19 1.63 -6.02
C TRP A 203 -16.84 1.79 -7.40
N GLY A 204 -16.24 2.65 -8.21
CA GLY A 204 -16.58 2.87 -9.59
C GLY A 204 -15.35 3.23 -10.41
N TYR A 205 -15.52 3.44 -11.68
CA TYR A 205 -14.45 3.85 -12.60
C TYR A 205 -14.94 4.99 -13.52
N THR A 206 -14.02 5.53 -14.34
CA THR A 206 -14.29 6.72 -15.16
C THR A 206 -15.58 6.66 -15.99
N TYR A 207 -16.04 5.48 -16.40
CA TYR A 207 -17.16 5.27 -17.32
C TYR A 207 -18.37 4.59 -16.68
N GLY A 208 -18.38 4.34 -15.36
CA GLY A 208 -19.52 3.74 -14.67
C GLY A 208 -19.23 3.39 -13.20
N PRO A 209 -20.31 3.01 -12.50
CA PRO A 209 -20.18 2.45 -11.16
C PRO A 209 -19.59 1.05 -11.19
#